data_9e1eade0671a027f4983704808dc787a
#
_entry.id   9e1eade0671a027f4983704808dc787a
#
_cell.length_a   1.000
_cell.length_b   1.000
_cell.length_c   1.000
_cell.angle_alpha   90.00
_cell.angle_beta   90.00
_cell.angle_gamma   90.00
#
_symmetry.space_group_name_H-M   'P 1'
#
loop_
_entity.id
_entity.type
_entity.pdbx_description
1 polymer ?
#
loop_
_entity_poly.entity_id
_entity_poly.type
_entity_poly.pdbx_seq_one_letter_code
_entity_poly.pdbx_strand_id
1 'polypeptide(L)'
;PWLSVAAIVGAAALLHILAYVLIRRLPGLQASWAQRITAALHLRPGQRMSELVWLHWSLMCLLWCGAGLLSLHALGMQQVASDVLKRLAQAGFNVAGIHVVPVRLLFGVMLAVVLISLARMLRALIERRLIKLRQFDTATSESVATMLGYVGFVLAILIGLSAAGFNLTNLAIVAGALSVGIGFGLQNIVNNFVSGLILLSERPVRRGDYVRVGSVEGEVRKIHIRATEIETLDRVSVVVPNSELIASAVYNWRLRDPFTRVVISVGVAYGSDTELVRELLVKAGLAHEATLPLGTPGVPDTHAYFVSFGDSSLNFELRTYIRDVNLRGRVGSDLRFAIDKVFREHGVVIPFPQRDVWMKSDVGQD
;
A
#
# COMPACT_ATOMS: atom_id res chain seq x y z
N PRO A 1 11.15 13.34 -62.11
CA PRO A 1 11.23 12.10 -61.30
C PRO A 1 12.60 11.91 -60.64
N TRP A 2 13.70 12.01 -61.45
CA TRP A 2 15.06 11.77 -60.93
C TRP A 2 15.51 12.85 -59.93
N LEU A 3 15.12 14.10 -60.08
CA LEU A 3 15.41 15.16 -59.13
C LEU A 3 14.70 14.95 -57.78
N SER A 4 13.47 14.43 -57.80
CA SER A 4 12.75 14.08 -56.53
C SER A 4 13.39 12.91 -55.81
N VAL A 5 13.86 11.90 -56.56
CA VAL A 5 14.60 10.78 -55.94
C VAL A 5 15.91 11.26 -55.34
N ALA A 6 16.68 12.08 -56.05
CA ALA A 6 17.91 12.65 -55.50
C ALA A 6 17.66 13.51 -54.25
N ALA A 7 16.56 14.26 -54.22
CA ALA A 7 16.16 15.04 -53.04
C ALA A 7 15.79 14.13 -51.85
N ILE A 8 15.02 13.03 -52.04
CA ILE A 8 14.62 12.08 -50.99
C ILE A 8 15.87 11.39 -50.43
N VAL A 9 16.76 10.85 -51.30
CA VAL A 9 17.98 10.18 -50.90
C VAL A 9 18.93 11.15 -50.20
N GLY A 10 19.08 12.38 -50.73
CA GLY A 10 19.88 13.40 -50.09
C GLY A 10 19.37 13.81 -48.71
N ALA A 11 18.04 13.98 -48.57
CA ALA A 11 17.42 14.27 -47.27
C ALA A 11 17.62 13.11 -46.27
N ALA A 12 17.46 11.85 -46.71
CA ALA A 12 17.68 10.70 -45.87
C ALA A 12 19.14 10.57 -45.45
N ALA A 13 20.09 10.79 -46.37
CA ALA A 13 21.51 10.80 -46.06
C ALA A 13 21.89 11.91 -45.05
N LEU A 14 21.34 13.10 -45.26
CA LEU A 14 21.55 14.24 -44.35
C LEU A 14 21.01 13.98 -42.96
N LEU A 15 19.80 13.40 -42.85
CA LEU A 15 19.21 12.98 -41.57
C LEU A 15 20.02 11.89 -40.89
N HIS A 16 20.54 10.92 -41.68
CA HIS A 16 21.42 9.88 -41.17
C HIS A 16 22.70 10.45 -40.59
N ILE A 17 23.38 11.33 -41.33
CA ILE A 17 24.62 11.98 -40.87
C ILE A 17 24.35 12.85 -39.64
N LEU A 18 23.27 13.62 -39.66
CA LEU A 18 22.89 14.48 -38.55
C LEU A 18 22.64 13.65 -37.29
N ALA A 19 21.85 12.59 -37.39
CA ALA A 19 21.56 11.70 -36.26
C ALA A 19 22.83 10.99 -35.76
N TYR A 20 23.69 10.53 -36.67
CA TYR A 20 24.97 9.89 -36.33
C TYR A 20 25.90 10.88 -35.58
N VAL A 21 26.05 12.09 -36.10
CA VAL A 21 26.89 13.13 -35.47
C VAL A 21 26.28 13.55 -34.13
N LEU A 22 24.97 13.70 -34.07
CA LEU A 22 24.27 14.06 -32.84
C LEU A 22 24.50 13.02 -31.74
N ILE A 23 24.25 11.74 -32.02
CA ILE A 23 24.41 10.64 -31.06
C ILE A 23 25.87 10.48 -30.63
N ARG A 24 26.81 10.66 -31.54
CA ARG A 24 28.24 10.52 -31.24
C ARG A 24 28.82 11.72 -30.49
N ARG A 25 28.29 12.94 -30.72
CA ARG A 25 28.77 14.18 -30.08
C ARG A 25 27.92 14.61 -28.86
N LEU A 26 26.72 14.09 -28.68
CA LEU A 26 25.85 14.41 -27.56
C LEU A 26 26.54 14.36 -26.17
N PRO A 27 27.37 13.37 -25.86
CA PRO A 27 28.07 13.29 -24.57
C PRO A 27 29.14 14.38 -24.36
N GLY A 28 29.61 15.02 -25.41
CA GLY A 28 30.64 16.06 -25.36
C GLY A 28 30.15 17.50 -25.62
N LEU A 29 28.87 17.70 -25.93
CA LEU A 29 28.32 19.01 -26.21
C LEU A 29 28.05 19.80 -24.92
N GLN A 30 28.65 20.99 -24.80
CA GLN A 30 28.41 21.93 -23.68
C GLN A 30 27.09 22.71 -23.79
N ALA A 31 26.31 22.50 -24.83
CA ALA A 31 25.04 23.19 -25.05
C ALA A 31 24.00 22.84 -23.96
N SER A 32 23.28 23.83 -23.46
CA SER A 32 22.30 23.67 -22.35
C SER A 32 21.22 22.62 -22.62
N TRP A 33 20.79 22.46 -23.87
CA TRP A 33 19.84 21.43 -24.29
C TRP A 33 20.47 20.02 -24.31
N ALA A 34 21.71 19.90 -24.78
CA ALA A 34 22.45 18.63 -24.75
C ALA A 34 22.74 18.17 -23.32
N GLN A 35 23.10 19.11 -22.43
CA GLN A 35 23.26 18.86 -21.00
C GLN A 35 21.94 18.44 -20.33
N ARG A 36 20.81 19.03 -20.74
CA ARG A 36 19.50 18.59 -20.25
C ARG A 36 19.15 17.18 -20.73
N ILE A 37 19.44 16.84 -21.99
CA ILE A 37 19.22 15.51 -22.54
C ILE A 37 20.19 14.50 -21.90
N THR A 38 21.48 14.81 -21.80
CA THR A 38 22.46 13.93 -21.15
C THR A 38 22.21 13.79 -19.65
N ALA A 39 21.76 14.85 -18.99
CA ALA A 39 21.31 14.80 -17.60
C ALA A 39 20.01 14.01 -17.47
N ALA A 40 19.07 14.17 -18.38
CA ALA A 40 17.82 13.38 -18.40
C ALA A 40 18.08 11.89 -18.68
N LEU A 41 19.10 11.58 -19.51
CA LEU A 41 19.54 10.23 -19.83
C LEU A 41 20.67 9.71 -18.90
N HIS A 42 21.19 10.54 -17.96
CA HIS A 42 22.29 10.26 -17.01
C HIS A 42 23.50 9.59 -17.67
N LEU A 43 23.92 10.14 -18.81
CA LEU A 43 25.14 9.75 -19.45
C LEU A 43 26.33 10.22 -18.63
N ARG A 44 27.16 9.30 -18.14
CA ARG A 44 28.47 9.69 -17.62
C ARG A 44 29.32 10.16 -18.79
N PRO A 45 30.11 11.24 -18.63
CA PRO A 45 31.05 11.66 -19.68
C PRO A 45 31.95 10.49 -20.06
N GLY A 46 31.92 10.12 -21.36
CA GLY A 46 32.71 9.00 -21.91
C GLY A 46 32.06 7.62 -21.96
N GLN A 47 30.85 7.44 -21.44
CA GLN A 47 30.13 6.17 -21.52
C GLN A 47 29.48 6.03 -22.91
N ARG A 48 29.97 5.09 -23.74
CA ARG A 48 29.32 4.72 -25.00
C ARG A 48 28.02 3.98 -24.66
N MET A 49 26.87 4.58 -24.98
CA MET A 49 25.60 3.89 -24.89
C MET A 49 25.49 2.90 -26.06
N SER A 50 25.77 1.63 -25.83
CA SER A 50 25.47 0.56 -26.79
C SER A 50 23.99 0.58 -27.20
N GLU A 51 23.12 0.99 -26.31
CA GLU A 51 21.65 1.07 -26.49
C GLU A 51 21.21 2.15 -27.48
N LEU A 52 21.80 3.35 -27.45
CA LEU A 52 21.57 4.39 -28.45
C LEU A 52 22.10 3.97 -29.82
N VAL A 53 23.14 3.18 -29.86
CA VAL A 53 23.68 2.64 -31.13
C VAL A 53 22.68 1.70 -31.78
N TRP A 54 22.09 0.77 -31.04
CA TRP A 54 21.07 -0.14 -31.56
C TRP A 54 19.78 0.60 -31.98
N LEU A 55 19.34 1.56 -31.20
CA LEU A 55 18.20 2.42 -31.55
C LEU A 55 18.49 3.24 -32.81
N HIS A 56 19.70 3.79 -32.92
CA HIS A 56 20.15 4.49 -34.12
C HIS A 56 20.08 3.59 -35.36
N TRP A 57 20.67 2.41 -35.31
CA TRP A 57 20.66 1.48 -36.45
C TRP A 57 19.25 1.05 -36.83
N SER A 58 18.35 0.83 -35.84
CA SER A 58 16.95 0.49 -36.10
C SER A 58 16.20 1.63 -36.77
N LEU A 59 16.38 2.87 -36.28
CA LEU A 59 15.78 4.08 -36.87
C LEU A 59 16.33 4.35 -38.26
N MET A 60 17.64 4.11 -38.51
CA MET A 60 18.25 4.30 -39.81
C MET A 60 17.77 3.28 -40.83
N CYS A 61 17.57 2.04 -40.39
CA CYS A 61 16.99 1.00 -41.25
C CYS A 61 15.57 1.41 -41.72
N LEU A 62 14.74 1.89 -40.81
CA LEU A 62 13.41 2.42 -41.14
C LEU A 62 13.46 3.62 -42.10
N LEU A 63 14.36 4.57 -41.85
CA LEU A 63 14.54 5.75 -42.67
C LEU A 63 14.92 5.38 -44.10
N TRP A 64 15.89 4.47 -44.29
CA TRP A 64 16.30 4.03 -45.60
C TRP A 64 15.25 3.18 -46.31
N CYS A 65 14.53 2.30 -45.61
CA CYS A 65 13.38 1.58 -46.18
C CYS A 65 12.28 2.57 -46.64
N GLY A 66 11.95 3.56 -45.80
CA GLY A 66 10.99 4.61 -46.16
C GLY A 66 11.44 5.46 -47.35
N ALA A 67 12.72 5.87 -47.38
CA ALA A 67 13.30 6.60 -48.51
C ALA A 67 13.27 5.80 -49.79
N GLY A 68 13.55 4.49 -49.74
CA GLY A 68 13.43 3.58 -50.87
C GLY A 68 12.01 3.51 -51.44
N LEU A 69 11.01 3.34 -50.59
CA LEU A 69 9.59 3.32 -50.95
C LEU A 69 9.12 4.62 -51.54
N LEU A 70 9.49 5.76 -50.93
CA LEU A 70 9.18 7.10 -51.44
C LEU A 70 9.86 7.35 -52.80
N SER A 71 11.07 6.84 -53.03
CA SER A 71 11.77 6.98 -54.28
C SER A 71 11.09 6.16 -55.39
N LEU A 72 10.61 4.94 -55.11
CA LEU A 72 9.81 4.15 -56.06
C LEU A 72 8.49 4.85 -56.38
N HIS A 73 7.85 5.48 -55.37
CA HIS A 73 6.65 6.27 -55.60
C HIS A 73 6.91 7.50 -56.50
N ALA A 74 8.01 8.22 -56.26
CA ALA A 74 8.39 9.39 -57.03
C ALA A 74 8.74 9.08 -58.49
N LEU A 75 9.17 7.85 -58.76
CA LEU A 75 9.43 7.33 -60.11
C LEU A 75 8.16 6.87 -60.86
N GLY A 76 6.98 6.97 -60.23
CA GLY A 76 5.72 6.48 -60.76
C GLY A 76 5.57 4.96 -60.75
N MET A 77 6.50 4.24 -60.11
CA MET A 77 6.52 2.76 -60.02
C MET A 77 5.71 2.27 -58.83
N GLN A 78 4.54 2.85 -58.58
CA GLN A 78 3.68 2.49 -57.42
C GLN A 78 3.25 1.01 -57.43
N GLN A 79 2.95 0.51 -58.63
CA GLN A 79 2.61 -0.93 -58.79
C GLN A 79 3.80 -1.84 -58.44
N VAL A 80 4.99 -1.48 -58.91
CA VAL A 80 6.22 -2.24 -58.57
C VAL A 80 6.50 -2.16 -57.08
N ALA A 81 6.37 -1.01 -56.45
CA ALA A 81 6.53 -0.85 -55.00
C ALA A 81 5.52 -1.70 -54.23
N SER A 82 4.24 -1.68 -54.64
CA SER A 82 3.21 -2.54 -54.00
C SER A 82 3.45 -4.04 -54.25
N ASP A 83 3.88 -4.41 -55.42
CA ASP A 83 4.17 -5.82 -55.78
C ASP A 83 5.43 -6.33 -55.08
N VAL A 84 6.45 -5.50 -54.97
CA VAL A 84 7.66 -5.83 -54.17
C VAL A 84 7.29 -6.00 -52.70
N LEU A 85 6.51 -5.09 -52.14
CA LEU A 85 6.01 -5.18 -50.75
C LEU A 85 5.18 -6.44 -50.52
N LYS A 86 4.22 -6.73 -51.44
CA LYS A 86 3.39 -7.94 -51.38
C LYS A 86 4.27 -9.22 -51.52
N ARG A 87 5.19 -9.26 -52.47
CA ARG A 87 6.10 -10.38 -52.62
C ARG A 87 6.99 -10.57 -51.39
N LEU A 88 7.56 -9.51 -50.86
CA LEU A 88 8.35 -9.55 -49.62
C LEU A 88 7.52 -9.98 -48.40
N ALA A 89 6.28 -9.49 -48.31
CA ALA A 89 5.36 -9.85 -47.24
C ALA A 89 4.81 -11.28 -47.35
N GLN A 90 4.82 -11.86 -48.56
CA GLN A 90 4.36 -13.22 -48.86
C GLN A 90 5.49 -14.21 -49.07
N ALA A 91 6.72 -13.72 -49.42
CA ALA A 91 7.89 -14.56 -49.57
C ALA A 91 8.28 -15.17 -48.20
N GLY A 92 7.75 -16.34 -47.93
CA GLY A 92 8.03 -17.11 -46.74
C GLY A 92 8.51 -18.53 -47.11
N PHE A 93 9.23 -19.12 -46.20
CA PHE A 93 9.65 -20.52 -46.31
C PHE A 93 9.24 -21.27 -45.04
N ASN A 94 8.89 -22.54 -45.20
CA ASN A 94 8.49 -23.37 -44.06
C ASN A 94 9.72 -24.02 -43.45
N VAL A 95 10.00 -23.75 -42.19
CA VAL A 95 11.04 -24.40 -41.39
C VAL A 95 10.37 -25.13 -40.25
N ALA A 96 10.47 -26.42 -40.20
CA ALA A 96 9.91 -27.26 -39.13
C ALA A 96 8.41 -26.97 -38.81
N GLY A 97 7.60 -26.71 -39.88
CA GLY A 97 6.16 -26.44 -39.71
C GLY A 97 5.80 -25.00 -39.37
N ILE A 98 6.78 -24.11 -39.25
CA ILE A 98 6.59 -22.68 -39.03
C ILE A 98 6.78 -21.93 -40.34
N HIS A 99 5.77 -21.15 -40.75
CA HIS A 99 5.86 -20.28 -41.92
C HIS A 99 6.60 -18.99 -41.58
N VAL A 100 7.87 -18.90 -41.95
CA VAL A 100 8.75 -17.75 -41.64
C VAL A 100 8.73 -16.79 -42.81
N VAL A 101 8.28 -15.56 -42.60
CA VAL A 101 8.34 -14.46 -43.57
C VAL A 101 9.49 -13.54 -43.15
N PRO A 102 10.58 -13.43 -43.94
CA PRO A 102 11.78 -12.68 -43.53
C PRO A 102 11.51 -11.20 -43.17
N VAL A 103 10.59 -10.55 -43.87
CA VAL A 103 10.22 -9.15 -43.59
C VAL A 103 9.51 -9.02 -42.23
N ARG A 104 8.61 -9.94 -41.90
CA ARG A 104 7.96 -9.96 -40.60
C ARG A 104 8.95 -10.24 -39.46
N LEU A 105 9.89 -11.17 -39.72
CA LEU A 105 10.95 -11.46 -38.74
C LEU A 105 11.81 -10.22 -38.46
N LEU A 106 12.27 -9.53 -39.54
CA LEU A 106 13.04 -8.29 -39.41
C LEU A 106 12.26 -7.22 -38.63
N PHE A 107 10.98 -7.04 -38.99
CA PHE A 107 10.07 -6.08 -38.29
C PHE A 107 9.92 -6.46 -36.82
N GLY A 108 9.69 -7.75 -36.51
CA GLY A 108 9.55 -8.22 -35.13
C GLY A 108 10.82 -8.03 -34.30
N VAL A 109 11.99 -8.32 -34.87
CA VAL A 109 13.28 -8.09 -34.22
C VAL A 109 13.50 -6.59 -33.97
N MET A 110 13.22 -5.73 -34.96
CA MET A 110 13.36 -4.29 -34.84
C MET A 110 12.43 -3.74 -33.78
N LEU A 111 11.17 -4.18 -33.76
CA LEU A 111 10.20 -3.79 -32.74
C LEU A 111 10.65 -4.23 -31.34
N ALA A 112 11.16 -5.45 -31.20
CA ALA A 112 11.71 -5.94 -29.93
C ALA A 112 12.86 -5.05 -29.42
N VAL A 113 13.81 -4.70 -30.31
CA VAL A 113 14.94 -3.81 -29.96
C VAL A 113 14.46 -2.44 -29.51
N VAL A 114 13.48 -1.84 -30.18
CA VAL A 114 12.89 -0.56 -29.79
C VAL A 114 12.21 -0.66 -28.43
N LEU A 115 11.40 -1.70 -28.21
CA LEU A 115 10.70 -1.93 -26.94
C LEU A 115 11.66 -2.23 -25.79
N ILE A 116 12.74 -2.99 -26.01
CA ILE A 116 13.78 -3.23 -25.03
C ILE A 116 14.47 -1.91 -24.64
N SER A 117 14.81 -1.08 -25.64
CA SER A 117 15.42 0.22 -25.39
C SER A 117 14.49 1.15 -24.60
N LEU A 118 13.18 1.14 -24.91
CA LEU A 118 12.16 1.86 -24.17
C LEU A 118 12.02 1.35 -22.73
N ALA A 119 11.98 0.03 -22.53
CA ALA A 119 11.90 -0.59 -21.20
C ALA A 119 13.11 -0.22 -20.34
N ARG A 120 14.32 -0.22 -20.90
CA ARG A 120 15.53 0.24 -20.20
C ARG A 120 15.49 1.72 -19.84
N MET A 121 15.00 2.56 -20.74
CA MET A 121 14.83 3.99 -20.46
C MET A 121 13.81 4.23 -19.35
N LEU A 122 12.65 3.53 -19.39
CA LEU A 122 11.64 3.59 -18.33
C LEU A 122 12.20 3.12 -16.98
N ARG A 123 12.95 2.00 -16.96
CA ARG A 123 13.65 1.52 -15.77
C ARG A 123 14.53 2.62 -15.17
N ALA A 124 15.37 3.26 -15.98
CA ALA A 124 16.26 4.32 -15.53
C ALA A 124 15.50 5.56 -15.01
N LEU A 125 14.36 5.91 -15.61
CA LEU A 125 13.51 7.01 -15.15
C LEU A 125 12.84 6.70 -13.81
N ILE A 126 12.33 5.48 -13.64
CA ILE A 126 11.69 5.02 -12.39
C ILE A 126 12.70 5.00 -11.25
N GLU A 127 13.87 4.38 -11.46
CA GLU A 127 14.96 4.32 -10.47
C GLU A 127 15.31 5.72 -9.94
N ARG A 128 15.46 6.69 -10.83
CA ARG A 128 15.75 8.09 -10.48
C ARG A 128 14.63 8.76 -9.69
N ARG A 129 13.38 8.51 -10.09
CA ARG A 129 12.22 9.05 -9.37
C ARG A 129 12.12 8.49 -7.96
N LEU A 130 12.33 7.19 -7.79
CA LEU A 130 12.29 6.52 -6.50
C LEU A 130 13.39 7.03 -5.54
N ILE A 131 14.63 7.17 -6.04
CA ILE A 131 15.75 7.71 -5.25
C ILE A 131 15.48 9.16 -4.81
N LYS A 132 14.89 10.01 -5.68
CA LYS A 132 14.56 11.41 -5.33
C LYS A 132 13.51 11.55 -4.25
N LEU A 133 12.60 10.59 -4.10
CA LEU A 133 11.52 10.63 -3.12
C LEU A 133 11.99 10.44 -1.67
N ARG A 134 13.28 10.16 -1.41
CA ARG A 134 13.88 9.94 -0.06
C ARG A 134 13.12 8.95 0.85
N GLN A 135 12.10 8.27 0.32
CA GLN A 135 11.28 7.32 1.08
C GLN A 135 11.75 5.88 0.95
N PHE A 136 12.59 5.61 -0.06
CA PHE A 136 13.12 4.28 -0.34
C PHE A 136 14.64 4.28 -0.22
N ASP A 137 15.16 3.24 0.40
CA ASP A 137 16.58 2.92 0.36
C ASP A 137 17.04 2.65 -1.09
N THR A 138 18.30 2.96 -1.38
CA THR A 138 18.90 2.77 -2.71
C THR A 138 18.75 1.32 -3.19
N ALA A 139 18.96 0.34 -2.30
CA ALA A 139 18.82 -1.08 -2.61
C ALA A 139 17.40 -1.47 -3.03
N THR A 140 16.38 -0.94 -2.33
CA THR A 140 14.98 -1.18 -2.65
C THR A 140 14.60 -0.55 -3.99
N SER A 141 15.05 0.68 -4.25
CA SER A 141 14.79 1.39 -5.51
C SER A 141 15.40 0.66 -6.71
N GLU A 142 16.62 0.14 -6.57
CA GLU A 142 17.31 -0.64 -7.59
C GLU A 142 16.62 -1.97 -7.85
N SER A 143 16.18 -2.66 -6.79
CA SER A 143 15.45 -3.94 -6.89
C SER A 143 14.13 -3.79 -7.65
N VAL A 144 13.33 -2.78 -7.30
CA VAL A 144 12.06 -2.49 -7.98
C VAL A 144 12.28 -2.12 -9.45
N ALA A 145 13.24 -1.25 -9.73
CA ALA A 145 13.57 -0.86 -11.10
C ALA A 145 14.07 -2.04 -11.93
N THR A 146 14.85 -2.96 -11.33
CA THR A 146 15.35 -4.17 -11.98
C THR A 146 14.22 -5.14 -12.31
N MET A 147 13.30 -5.38 -11.37
CA MET A 147 12.13 -6.23 -11.57
C MET A 147 11.24 -5.71 -12.72
N LEU A 148 10.96 -4.40 -12.73
CA LEU A 148 10.20 -3.76 -13.83
C LEU A 148 10.95 -3.86 -15.15
N GLY A 149 12.28 -3.76 -15.14
CA GLY A 149 13.13 -3.97 -16.31
C GLY A 149 13.02 -5.38 -16.89
N TYR A 150 12.98 -6.41 -16.04
CA TYR A 150 12.78 -7.80 -16.50
C TYR A 150 11.39 -8.02 -17.10
N VAL A 151 10.34 -7.49 -16.46
CA VAL A 151 8.97 -7.56 -17.01
C VAL A 151 8.91 -6.87 -18.38
N GLY A 152 9.46 -5.66 -18.49
CA GLY A 152 9.52 -4.93 -19.75
C GLY A 152 10.31 -5.67 -20.84
N PHE A 153 11.42 -6.33 -20.48
CA PHE A 153 12.23 -7.13 -21.39
C PHE A 153 11.45 -8.34 -21.93
N VAL A 154 10.79 -9.10 -21.04
CA VAL A 154 9.98 -10.26 -21.44
C VAL A 154 8.84 -9.84 -22.35
N LEU A 155 8.12 -8.77 -22.02
CA LEU A 155 7.03 -8.23 -22.84
C LEU A 155 7.54 -7.79 -24.22
N ALA A 156 8.69 -7.12 -24.27
CA ALA A 156 9.29 -6.67 -25.53
C ALA A 156 9.62 -7.84 -26.45
N ILE A 157 10.16 -8.94 -25.92
CA ILE A 157 10.43 -10.15 -26.68
C ILE A 157 9.13 -10.79 -27.17
N LEU A 158 8.13 -10.96 -26.31
CA LEU A 158 6.84 -11.56 -26.68
C LEU A 158 6.14 -10.76 -27.79
N ILE A 159 6.10 -9.45 -27.67
CA ILE A 159 5.51 -8.55 -28.68
C ILE A 159 6.31 -8.65 -29.99
N GLY A 160 7.63 -8.66 -29.91
CA GLY A 160 8.49 -8.82 -31.08
C GLY A 160 8.30 -10.16 -31.81
N LEU A 161 8.21 -11.28 -31.06
CA LEU A 161 7.91 -12.59 -31.61
C LEU A 161 6.52 -12.65 -32.25
N SER A 162 5.51 -12.07 -31.60
CA SER A 162 4.16 -11.98 -32.15
C SER A 162 4.15 -11.18 -33.45
N ALA A 163 4.84 -10.03 -33.51
CA ALA A 163 4.99 -9.22 -34.70
C ALA A 163 5.79 -9.94 -35.84
N ALA A 164 6.73 -10.80 -35.47
CA ALA A 164 7.44 -11.65 -36.39
C ALA A 164 6.58 -12.79 -37.00
N GLY A 165 5.35 -12.99 -36.48
CA GLY A 165 4.40 -13.99 -36.95
C GLY A 165 4.44 -15.32 -36.21
N PHE A 166 5.15 -15.41 -35.08
CA PHE A 166 5.12 -16.61 -34.23
C PHE A 166 3.79 -16.75 -33.52
N ASN A 167 3.25 -17.95 -33.51
CA ASN A 167 2.03 -18.24 -32.75
C ASN A 167 2.36 -18.42 -31.26
N LEU A 168 1.92 -17.48 -30.45
CA LEU A 168 2.15 -17.48 -28.99
C LEU A 168 0.99 -18.08 -28.20
N THR A 169 0.00 -18.73 -28.85
CA THR A 169 -1.22 -19.23 -28.17
C THR A 169 -0.88 -20.20 -27.03
N ASN A 170 -0.01 -21.18 -27.29
CA ASN A 170 0.38 -22.12 -26.24
C ASN A 170 1.12 -21.44 -25.08
N LEU A 171 1.96 -20.46 -25.39
CA LEU A 171 2.66 -19.66 -24.37
C LEU A 171 1.68 -18.79 -23.57
N ALA A 172 0.67 -18.23 -24.24
CA ALA A 172 -0.39 -17.46 -23.58
C ALA A 172 -1.19 -18.31 -22.58
N ILE A 173 -1.48 -19.59 -22.91
CA ILE A 173 -2.14 -20.52 -22.00
C ILE A 173 -1.29 -20.75 -20.75
N VAL A 174 0.00 -21.06 -20.93
CA VAL A 174 0.93 -21.26 -19.81
C VAL A 174 1.11 -20.00 -18.99
N ALA A 175 1.26 -18.83 -19.64
CA ALA A 175 1.36 -17.53 -18.96
C ALA A 175 0.08 -17.20 -18.20
N GLY A 176 -1.11 -17.55 -18.72
CA GLY A 176 -2.38 -17.42 -18.04
C GLY A 176 -2.44 -18.25 -16.76
N ALA A 177 -2.08 -19.53 -16.81
CA ALA A 177 -2.03 -20.39 -15.63
C ALA A 177 -1.02 -19.87 -14.58
N LEU A 178 0.17 -19.43 -15.01
CA LEU A 178 1.18 -18.84 -14.14
C LEU A 178 0.69 -17.54 -13.50
N SER A 179 -0.03 -16.69 -14.26
CA SER A 179 -0.58 -15.44 -13.77
C SER A 179 -1.60 -15.65 -12.66
N VAL A 180 -2.43 -16.71 -12.75
CA VAL A 180 -3.36 -17.09 -11.68
C VAL A 180 -2.58 -17.50 -10.41
N GLY A 181 -1.54 -18.33 -10.55
CA GLY A 181 -0.69 -18.72 -9.43
C GLY A 181 0.01 -17.52 -8.76
N ILE A 182 0.56 -16.62 -9.56
CA ILE A 182 1.17 -15.37 -9.06
C ILE A 182 0.10 -14.49 -8.38
N GLY A 183 -1.10 -14.40 -8.96
CA GLY A 183 -2.23 -13.64 -8.38
C GLY A 183 -2.60 -14.14 -6.99
N PHE A 184 -2.72 -15.44 -6.78
CA PHE A 184 -2.95 -16.02 -5.46
C PHE A 184 -1.77 -15.76 -4.50
N GLY A 185 -0.53 -15.85 -4.97
CA GLY A 185 0.65 -15.54 -4.16
C GLY A 185 0.73 -14.08 -3.71
N LEU A 186 0.23 -13.15 -4.51
CA LEU A 186 0.22 -11.71 -4.23
C LEU A 186 -1.06 -11.22 -3.55
N GLN A 187 -2.09 -12.05 -3.40
CA GLN A 187 -3.40 -11.68 -2.90
C GLN A 187 -3.35 -10.90 -1.59
N ASN A 188 -2.58 -11.39 -0.61
CA ASN A 188 -2.45 -10.75 0.70
C ASN A 188 -1.78 -9.37 0.61
N ILE A 189 -0.80 -9.21 -0.28
CA ILE A 189 -0.09 -7.94 -0.48
C ILE A 189 -1.04 -6.91 -1.07
N VAL A 190 -1.79 -7.29 -2.11
CA VAL A 190 -2.78 -6.44 -2.78
C VAL A 190 -3.91 -6.06 -1.82
N ASN A 191 -4.44 -7.03 -1.05
CA ASN A 191 -5.49 -6.78 -0.07
C ASN A 191 -5.04 -5.76 0.99
N ASN A 192 -3.85 -5.93 1.55
CA ASN A 192 -3.30 -4.97 2.52
C ASN A 192 -3.05 -3.59 1.93
N PHE A 193 -2.61 -3.52 0.69
CA PHE A 193 -2.40 -2.25 -0.03
C PHE A 193 -3.72 -1.51 -0.26
N VAL A 194 -4.75 -2.22 -0.79
CA VAL A 194 -6.08 -1.64 -1.03
C VAL A 194 -6.71 -1.20 0.29
N SER A 195 -6.64 -2.03 1.34
CA SER A 195 -7.10 -1.68 2.68
C SER A 195 -6.40 -0.44 3.23
N GLY A 196 -5.09 -0.30 2.98
CA GLY A 196 -4.35 0.91 3.35
C GLY A 196 -4.85 2.17 2.64
N LEU A 197 -5.19 2.07 1.35
CA LEU A 197 -5.80 3.19 0.61
C LEU A 197 -7.19 3.56 1.17
N ILE A 198 -8.01 2.58 1.53
CA ILE A 198 -9.33 2.79 2.15
C ILE A 198 -9.15 3.49 3.50
N LEU A 199 -8.24 3.02 4.37
CA LEU A 199 -7.95 3.65 5.66
C LEU A 199 -7.53 5.12 5.51
N LEU A 200 -6.71 5.44 4.52
CA LEU A 200 -6.26 6.81 4.26
C LEU A 200 -7.36 7.71 3.66
N SER A 201 -8.28 7.12 2.88
CA SER A 201 -9.40 7.83 2.23
C SER A 201 -10.56 8.07 3.19
N GLU A 202 -11.08 7.02 3.81
CA GLU A 202 -12.26 7.06 4.68
C GLU A 202 -11.93 7.47 6.11
N ARG A 203 -10.70 7.21 6.54
CA ARG A 203 -10.15 7.57 7.86
C ARG A 203 -10.98 7.05 9.05
N PRO A 204 -11.42 5.79 9.06
CA PRO A 204 -12.08 5.20 10.22
C PRO A 204 -11.14 5.11 11.43
N VAL A 205 -9.83 5.10 11.16
CA VAL A 205 -8.73 5.14 12.12
C VAL A 205 -7.75 6.22 11.68
N ARG A 206 -7.28 7.05 12.61
CA ARG A 206 -6.34 8.13 12.36
C ARG A 206 -5.11 7.99 13.26
N ARG A 207 -4.01 8.61 12.85
CA ARG A 207 -2.84 8.75 13.73
C ARG A 207 -3.23 9.47 15.02
N GLY A 208 -2.85 8.91 16.16
CA GLY A 208 -3.19 9.41 17.49
C GLY A 208 -4.49 8.84 18.06
N ASP A 209 -5.28 8.09 17.28
CA ASP A 209 -6.45 7.39 17.82
C ASP A 209 -6.01 6.27 18.77
N TYR A 210 -6.77 6.08 19.84
CA TYR A 210 -6.64 4.92 20.71
C TYR A 210 -7.63 3.86 20.25
N VAL A 211 -7.10 2.71 19.83
CA VAL A 211 -7.91 1.68 19.18
C VAL A 211 -7.65 0.29 19.79
N ARG A 212 -8.65 -0.59 19.66
CA ARG A 212 -8.50 -2.02 19.90
C ARG A 212 -8.94 -2.80 18.67
N VAL A 213 -8.05 -3.69 18.20
CA VAL A 213 -8.25 -4.57 17.05
C VAL A 213 -7.87 -5.97 17.51
N GLY A 214 -8.85 -6.90 17.55
CA GLY A 214 -8.62 -8.21 18.15
C GLY A 214 -8.12 -8.10 19.59
N SER A 215 -6.93 -8.64 19.86
CA SER A 215 -6.25 -8.57 21.15
C SER A 215 -5.31 -7.35 21.31
N VAL A 216 -5.05 -6.61 20.25
CA VAL A 216 -4.14 -5.46 20.27
C VAL A 216 -4.90 -4.21 20.67
N GLU A 217 -4.46 -3.55 21.75
CA GLU A 217 -5.03 -2.27 22.22
C GLU A 217 -3.91 -1.26 22.41
N GLY A 218 -4.07 -0.05 21.82
CA GLY A 218 -3.06 0.99 21.92
C GLY A 218 -3.33 2.20 21.02
N GLU A 219 -2.34 3.09 20.96
CA GLU A 219 -2.39 4.32 20.16
C GLU A 219 -1.80 4.08 18.76
N VAL A 220 -2.50 4.51 17.72
CA VAL A 220 -2.05 4.46 16.33
C VAL A 220 -0.92 5.46 16.14
N ARG A 221 0.29 4.97 15.92
CA ARG A 221 1.48 5.81 15.68
C ARG A 221 1.63 6.19 14.22
N LYS A 222 1.46 5.20 13.33
CA LYS A 222 1.61 5.44 11.89
C LYS A 222 0.82 4.44 11.06
N ILE A 223 0.20 4.94 10.00
CA ILE A 223 -0.45 4.12 8.98
C ILE A 223 0.49 4.08 7.78
N HIS A 224 1.01 2.89 7.47
CA HIS A 224 1.84 2.63 6.31
C HIS A 224 0.99 2.07 5.16
N ILE A 225 1.60 1.89 3.99
CA ILE A 225 0.93 1.40 2.78
C ILE A 225 0.24 0.03 3.00
N ARG A 226 0.85 -0.88 3.77
CA ARG A 226 0.35 -2.26 3.96
C ARG A 226 0.02 -2.63 5.40
N ALA A 227 0.42 -1.82 6.36
CA ALA A 227 0.28 -2.14 7.78
C ALA A 227 0.19 -0.85 8.59
N THR A 228 -0.45 -0.94 9.75
CA THR A 228 -0.58 0.15 10.72
C THR A 228 0.21 -0.21 11.97
N GLU A 229 0.98 0.75 12.48
CA GLU A 229 1.75 0.63 13.72
C GLU A 229 0.92 1.14 14.89
N ILE A 230 0.70 0.28 15.89
CA ILE A 230 -0.03 0.56 17.11
C ILE A 230 0.94 0.39 18.29
N GLU A 231 1.09 1.42 19.12
CA GLU A 231 1.89 1.36 20.34
C GLU A 231 0.97 1.04 21.52
N THR A 232 1.23 -0.08 22.19
CA THR A 232 0.49 -0.51 23.38
C THR A 232 0.88 0.30 24.61
N LEU A 233 0.11 0.16 25.72
CA LEU A 233 0.46 0.78 27.00
C LEU A 233 1.81 0.28 27.55
N ASP A 234 2.20 -0.93 27.21
CA ASP A 234 3.50 -1.51 27.58
C ASP A 234 4.65 -1.00 26.71
N ARG A 235 4.42 0.01 25.86
CA ARG A 235 5.39 0.62 24.94
C ARG A 235 5.89 -0.33 23.85
N VAL A 236 5.12 -1.37 23.54
CA VAL A 236 5.40 -2.30 22.44
C VAL A 236 4.76 -1.79 21.15
N SER A 237 5.56 -1.66 20.09
CA SER A 237 5.04 -1.38 18.75
C SER A 237 4.56 -2.67 18.10
N VAL A 238 3.26 -2.77 17.88
CA VAL A 238 2.62 -3.89 17.18
C VAL A 238 2.28 -3.44 15.76
N VAL A 239 2.70 -4.24 14.76
CA VAL A 239 2.43 -3.98 13.34
C VAL A 239 1.24 -4.83 12.91
N VAL A 240 0.10 -4.18 12.72
CA VAL A 240 -1.17 -4.81 12.32
C VAL A 240 -1.36 -4.65 10.81
N PRO A 241 -1.63 -5.73 10.05
CA PRO A 241 -1.97 -5.65 8.62
C PRO A 241 -3.19 -4.75 8.39
N ASN A 242 -3.15 -3.88 7.36
CA ASN A 242 -4.27 -2.98 7.09
C ASN A 242 -5.58 -3.72 6.76
N SER A 243 -5.48 -4.91 6.15
CA SER A 243 -6.64 -5.76 5.87
C SER A 243 -7.39 -6.19 7.13
N GLU A 244 -6.70 -6.36 8.26
CA GLU A 244 -7.31 -6.71 9.53
C GLU A 244 -8.14 -5.55 10.09
N LEU A 245 -7.64 -4.30 9.95
CA LEU A 245 -8.36 -3.08 10.36
C LEU A 245 -9.64 -2.82 9.55
N ILE A 246 -9.72 -3.34 8.32
CA ILE A 246 -10.91 -3.21 7.47
C ILE A 246 -11.85 -4.40 7.65
N ALA A 247 -11.32 -5.61 7.84
CA ALA A 247 -12.12 -6.83 7.88
C ALA A 247 -12.70 -7.16 9.26
N SER A 248 -12.09 -6.64 10.34
CA SER A 248 -12.51 -6.90 11.71
C SER A 248 -13.18 -5.69 12.37
N ALA A 249 -13.87 -5.93 13.50
CA ALA A 249 -14.40 -4.84 14.30
C ALA A 249 -13.26 -4.06 14.97
N VAL A 250 -13.21 -2.76 14.73
CA VAL A 250 -12.27 -1.84 15.36
C VAL A 250 -13.00 -0.98 16.38
N TYR A 251 -12.57 -1.07 17.63
CA TYR A 251 -13.03 -0.16 18.68
C TYR A 251 -12.13 1.06 18.68
N ASN A 252 -12.71 2.23 18.39
CA ASN A 252 -11.97 3.50 18.36
C ASN A 252 -12.56 4.46 19.38
N TRP A 253 -11.78 4.81 20.40
CA TRP A 253 -12.20 5.67 21.50
C TRP A 253 -12.13 7.17 21.19
N ARG A 254 -11.57 7.56 20.04
CA ARG A 254 -11.40 8.97 19.65
C ARG A 254 -12.08 9.33 18.34
N LEU A 255 -12.83 8.40 17.72
CA LEU A 255 -13.40 8.61 16.39
C LEU A 255 -14.40 9.76 16.35
N ARG A 256 -15.32 9.82 17.31
CA ARG A 256 -16.39 10.83 17.40
C ARG A 256 -16.09 11.91 18.41
N ASP A 257 -15.73 11.51 19.63
CA ASP A 257 -15.42 12.38 20.76
C ASP A 257 -14.31 11.73 21.61
N PRO A 258 -13.62 12.51 22.45
CA PRO A 258 -12.55 11.98 23.29
C PRO A 258 -13.03 11.35 24.59
N PHE A 259 -14.36 11.29 24.82
CA PHE A 259 -14.90 10.89 26.11
C PHE A 259 -14.90 9.38 26.29
N THR A 260 -14.40 8.94 27.44
CA THR A 260 -14.31 7.52 27.79
C THR A 260 -14.97 7.26 29.13
N ARG A 261 -15.79 6.20 29.17
CA ARG A 261 -16.44 5.75 30.40
C ARG A 261 -15.48 4.92 31.24
N VAL A 262 -15.40 5.28 32.51
CA VAL A 262 -14.76 4.47 33.57
C VAL A 262 -15.87 3.85 34.42
N VAL A 263 -15.76 2.54 34.61
CA VAL A 263 -16.73 1.77 35.44
C VAL A 263 -15.97 1.16 36.58
N ILE A 264 -16.50 1.40 37.80
CA ILE A 264 -16.00 0.82 39.05
C ILE A 264 -17.09 -0.02 39.67
N SER A 265 -16.92 -1.32 39.69
CA SER A 265 -17.83 -2.22 40.39
C SER A 265 -17.39 -2.39 41.84
N VAL A 266 -18.33 -2.31 42.76
CA VAL A 266 -18.11 -2.50 44.19
C VAL A 266 -19.32 -3.18 44.84
N GLY A 267 -19.08 -4.12 45.75
CA GLY A 267 -20.11 -4.78 46.54
C GLY A 267 -20.11 -4.27 47.98
N VAL A 268 -21.30 -4.01 48.53
CA VAL A 268 -21.49 -3.66 49.96
C VAL A 268 -22.31 -4.71 50.68
N ALA A 269 -22.20 -4.79 52.02
CA ALA A 269 -22.90 -5.78 52.82
C ALA A 269 -24.42 -5.63 52.69
N TYR A 270 -25.14 -6.74 52.80
CA TYR A 270 -26.57 -6.75 52.97
C TYR A 270 -26.95 -5.95 54.22
N GLY A 271 -28.02 -5.15 54.17
CA GLY A 271 -28.43 -4.25 55.22
C GLY A 271 -27.78 -2.86 55.18
N SER A 272 -26.84 -2.62 54.25
CA SER A 272 -26.32 -1.27 53.98
C SER A 272 -27.43 -0.35 53.47
N ASP A 273 -27.40 0.94 53.83
CA ASP A 273 -28.27 1.98 53.25
C ASP A 273 -27.85 2.22 51.79
N THR A 274 -28.70 1.75 50.89
CA THR A 274 -28.42 1.80 49.43
C THR A 274 -28.39 3.21 48.86
N GLU A 275 -29.20 4.16 49.46
CA GLU A 275 -29.20 5.54 49.05
C GLU A 275 -27.92 6.25 49.46
N LEU A 276 -27.48 6.03 50.70
CA LEU A 276 -26.19 6.53 51.19
C LEU A 276 -25.05 6.01 50.34
N VAL A 277 -25.01 4.71 50.01
CA VAL A 277 -23.98 4.12 49.12
C VAL A 277 -23.96 4.81 47.79
N ARG A 278 -25.11 5.03 47.14
CA ARG A 278 -25.24 5.72 45.87
C ARG A 278 -24.66 7.13 45.96
N GLU A 279 -25.01 7.91 46.98
CA GLU A 279 -24.51 9.26 47.16
C GLU A 279 -22.99 9.32 47.35
N LEU A 280 -22.45 8.43 48.20
CA LEU A 280 -21.02 8.34 48.44
C LEU A 280 -20.21 7.97 47.18
N LEU A 281 -20.73 7.05 46.38
CA LEU A 281 -20.10 6.66 45.10
C LEU A 281 -20.07 7.83 44.11
N VAL A 282 -21.20 8.53 43.94
CA VAL A 282 -21.29 9.70 43.05
C VAL A 282 -20.35 10.80 43.51
N LYS A 283 -20.35 11.10 44.84
CA LYS A 283 -19.46 12.10 45.44
C LYS A 283 -17.98 11.75 45.22
N ALA A 284 -17.58 10.50 45.41
CA ALA A 284 -16.22 10.03 45.16
C ALA A 284 -15.85 10.16 43.66
N GLY A 285 -16.78 9.81 42.75
CA GLY A 285 -16.61 9.97 41.32
C GLY A 285 -16.38 11.40 40.86
N LEU A 286 -17.18 12.33 41.38
CA LEU A 286 -17.11 13.76 41.04
C LEU A 286 -15.93 14.49 41.66
N ALA A 287 -15.39 13.99 42.77
CA ALA A 287 -14.26 14.59 43.46
C ALA A 287 -12.93 14.41 42.73
N HIS A 288 -12.87 13.50 41.78
CA HIS A 288 -11.62 13.22 41.02
C HIS A 288 -11.43 14.26 39.92
N GLU A 289 -10.24 14.87 39.85
CA GLU A 289 -9.90 15.95 38.89
C GLU A 289 -10.10 15.65 37.42
N ALA A 290 -9.89 14.38 37.04
CA ALA A 290 -10.03 13.95 35.63
C ALA A 290 -11.47 13.62 35.25
N THR A 291 -12.41 13.55 36.23
CA THR A 291 -13.82 13.26 35.97
C THR A 291 -14.50 14.50 35.39
N LEU A 292 -15.35 14.29 34.39
CA LEU A 292 -16.10 15.38 33.78
C LEU A 292 -17.17 15.92 34.73
N PRO A 293 -17.36 17.27 34.80
CA PRO A 293 -18.42 17.88 35.57
C PRO A 293 -19.82 17.44 35.12
N LEU A 294 -20.79 17.48 36.05
CA LEU A 294 -22.19 17.25 35.70
C LEU A 294 -22.66 18.26 34.65
N GLY A 295 -23.55 17.83 33.77
CA GLY A 295 -24.09 18.66 32.69
C GLY A 295 -23.11 18.92 31.56
N THR A 296 -22.01 18.15 31.44
CA THR A 296 -21.12 18.22 30.26
C THR A 296 -21.89 17.82 29.00
N PRO A 297 -21.98 18.70 27.98
CA PRO A 297 -22.75 18.41 26.77
C PRO A 297 -22.29 17.13 26.03
N GLY A 298 -23.26 16.29 25.67
CA GLY A 298 -23.01 15.05 24.91
C GLY A 298 -22.48 13.88 25.74
N VAL A 299 -22.35 14.05 27.06
CA VAL A 299 -21.86 13.01 27.97
C VAL A 299 -22.88 12.76 29.08
N PRO A 300 -23.23 11.50 29.39
CA PRO A 300 -24.06 11.20 30.55
C PRO A 300 -23.38 11.63 31.87
N ASP A 301 -24.17 12.08 32.83
CA ASP A 301 -23.66 12.45 34.14
C ASP A 301 -23.07 11.25 34.89
N THR A 302 -22.12 11.52 35.80
CA THR A 302 -21.62 10.54 36.75
C THR A 302 -22.75 9.99 37.59
N HIS A 303 -22.93 8.68 37.60
CA HIS A 303 -24.03 8.01 38.28
C HIS A 303 -23.61 6.67 38.89
N ALA A 304 -24.21 6.32 40.03
CA ALA A 304 -24.05 4.99 40.60
C ALA A 304 -25.33 4.18 40.41
N TYR A 305 -25.15 2.97 39.85
CA TYR A 305 -26.24 2.02 39.61
C TYR A 305 -26.19 0.89 40.63
N PHE A 306 -27.33 0.53 41.18
CA PHE A 306 -27.52 -0.74 41.89
C PHE A 306 -27.77 -1.80 40.83
N VAL A 307 -26.80 -2.69 40.61
CA VAL A 307 -26.77 -3.62 39.44
C VAL A 307 -27.48 -4.91 39.77
N SER A 308 -27.18 -5.50 40.93
CA SER A 308 -27.74 -6.81 41.31
C SER A 308 -27.57 -7.10 42.80
N PHE A 309 -28.42 -8.02 43.28
CA PHE A 309 -28.22 -8.72 44.54
C PHE A 309 -27.23 -9.87 44.26
N GLY A 310 -26.04 -9.84 44.83
CA GLY A 310 -25.02 -10.87 44.73
C GLY A 310 -25.12 -11.90 45.84
N ASP A 311 -24.33 -12.97 45.75
CA ASP A 311 -24.35 -14.07 46.75
C ASP A 311 -24.01 -13.61 48.16
N SER A 312 -23.18 -12.59 48.32
CA SER A 312 -22.75 -12.06 49.63
C SER A 312 -22.73 -10.52 49.68
N SER A 313 -23.21 -9.84 48.64
CA SER A 313 -23.15 -8.36 48.56
C SER A 313 -24.27 -7.76 47.71
N LEU A 314 -24.57 -6.48 47.98
CA LEU A 314 -25.34 -5.64 47.08
C LEU A 314 -24.36 -5.01 46.11
N ASN A 315 -24.51 -5.29 44.81
CA ASN A 315 -23.54 -4.90 43.78
C ASN A 315 -23.89 -3.56 43.16
N PHE A 316 -22.96 -2.62 43.22
CA PHE A 316 -23.07 -1.29 42.63
C PHE A 316 -22.01 -1.09 41.54
N GLU A 317 -22.34 -0.26 40.57
CA GLU A 317 -21.40 0.27 39.56
C GLU A 317 -21.42 1.80 39.60
N LEU A 318 -20.27 2.40 39.91
CA LEU A 318 -20.04 3.80 39.65
C LEU A 318 -19.62 3.94 38.17
N ARG A 319 -20.38 4.71 37.38
CA ARG A 319 -20.08 5.06 36.01
C ARG A 319 -19.75 6.52 35.93
N THR A 320 -18.53 6.84 35.55
CA THR A 320 -18.05 8.21 35.32
C THR A 320 -17.37 8.35 34.00
N TYR A 321 -17.17 9.57 33.54
CA TYR A 321 -16.58 9.86 32.24
C TYR A 321 -15.36 10.74 32.39
N ILE A 322 -14.34 10.46 31.57
CA ILE A 322 -13.06 11.17 31.49
C ILE A 322 -12.77 11.57 30.06
N ARG A 323 -11.90 12.57 29.87
CA ARG A 323 -11.58 13.08 28.53
C ARG A 323 -10.45 12.31 27.84
N ASP A 324 -9.57 11.66 28.59
CA ASP A 324 -8.42 10.94 28.02
C ASP A 324 -8.45 9.46 28.38
N VAL A 325 -8.63 8.62 27.38
CA VAL A 325 -8.65 7.15 27.50
C VAL A 325 -7.36 6.59 28.14
N ASN A 326 -6.22 7.23 27.93
CA ASN A 326 -4.95 6.79 28.50
C ASN A 326 -4.94 6.87 30.03
N LEU A 327 -5.78 7.72 30.63
CA LEU A 327 -5.92 7.86 32.08
C LEU A 327 -6.88 6.83 32.68
N ARG A 328 -7.61 6.04 31.87
CA ARG A 328 -8.65 5.10 32.34
C ARG A 328 -8.18 4.18 33.45
N GLY A 329 -6.99 3.60 33.32
CA GLY A 329 -6.40 2.70 34.32
C GLY A 329 -6.07 3.42 35.62
N ARG A 330 -5.40 4.57 35.52
CA ARG A 330 -5.01 5.39 36.69
C ARG A 330 -6.25 5.92 37.43
N VAL A 331 -7.16 6.55 36.72
CA VAL A 331 -8.40 7.08 37.31
C VAL A 331 -9.22 5.96 37.95
N GLY A 332 -9.29 4.78 37.30
CA GLY A 332 -9.96 3.64 37.89
C GLY A 332 -9.33 3.14 39.19
N SER A 333 -8.01 3.22 39.34
CA SER A 333 -7.32 2.93 40.60
C SER A 333 -7.58 3.99 41.65
N ASP A 334 -7.43 5.26 41.31
CA ASP A 334 -7.60 6.40 42.23
C ASP A 334 -9.03 6.44 42.79
N LEU A 335 -10.03 6.18 41.94
CA LEU A 335 -11.42 6.07 42.38
C LEU A 335 -11.66 4.91 43.36
N ARG A 336 -11.01 3.75 43.18
CA ARG A 336 -11.12 2.64 44.13
C ARG A 336 -10.58 3.02 45.51
N PHE A 337 -9.44 3.72 45.57
CA PHE A 337 -8.89 4.23 46.83
C PHE A 337 -9.82 5.26 47.45
N ALA A 338 -10.38 6.17 46.66
CA ALA A 338 -11.33 7.18 47.18
C ALA A 338 -12.60 6.52 47.73
N ILE A 339 -13.16 5.53 47.03
CA ILE A 339 -14.34 4.78 47.46
C ILE A 339 -14.07 4.02 48.76
N ASP A 340 -12.97 3.31 48.86
CA ASP A 340 -12.57 2.58 50.07
C ASP A 340 -12.45 3.52 51.27
N LYS A 341 -11.83 4.69 51.11
CA LYS A 341 -11.71 5.72 52.15
C LYS A 341 -13.06 6.22 52.59
N VAL A 342 -13.91 6.66 51.64
CA VAL A 342 -15.24 7.24 51.97
C VAL A 342 -16.17 6.19 52.63
N PHE A 343 -16.11 4.92 52.21
CA PHE A 343 -16.89 3.85 52.80
C PHE A 343 -16.47 3.59 54.27
N ARG A 344 -15.16 3.58 54.55
CA ARG A 344 -14.70 3.46 55.94
C ARG A 344 -15.13 4.61 56.83
N GLU A 345 -15.09 5.85 56.31
CA GLU A 345 -15.50 7.06 57.05
C GLU A 345 -16.98 7.02 57.41
N HIS A 346 -17.85 6.40 56.60
CA HIS A 346 -19.29 6.36 56.79
C HIS A 346 -19.80 4.97 57.26
N GLY A 347 -18.90 4.06 57.65
CA GLY A 347 -19.28 2.75 58.18
C GLY A 347 -19.90 1.80 57.17
N VAL A 348 -19.73 2.04 55.85
CA VAL A 348 -20.20 1.13 54.81
C VAL A 348 -19.20 -0.05 54.71
N VAL A 349 -19.72 -1.27 54.89
CA VAL A 349 -18.90 -2.48 54.93
C VAL A 349 -18.84 -3.13 53.55
N ILE A 350 -17.62 -3.44 53.10
CA ILE A 350 -17.38 -4.33 51.95
C ILE A 350 -17.30 -5.74 52.54
N PRO A 351 -18.27 -6.63 52.25
CA PRO A 351 -18.37 -7.91 52.94
C PRO A 351 -17.35 -8.92 52.48
N PHE A 352 -16.90 -9.76 53.40
CA PHE A 352 -16.27 -11.03 53.02
C PHE A 352 -17.32 -12.01 52.49
N PRO A 353 -16.95 -13.07 51.81
CA PRO A 353 -17.88 -14.13 51.44
C PRO A 353 -18.67 -14.63 52.66
N GLN A 354 -20.00 -14.53 52.59
CA GLN A 354 -20.90 -14.96 53.69
C GLN A 354 -21.34 -16.40 53.43
N ARG A 355 -21.49 -17.18 54.54
CA ARG A 355 -21.98 -18.53 54.48
C ARG A 355 -22.80 -18.85 55.71
N ASP A 356 -24.04 -19.25 55.51
CA ASP A 356 -24.89 -19.75 56.60
C ASP A 356 -24.49 -21.17 56.96
N VAL A 357 -24.15 -21.38 58.22
CA VAL A 357 -23.75 -22.70 58.73
C VAL A 357 -24.77 -23.22 59.72
N TRP A 358 -25.46 -24.27 59.37
CA TRP A 358 -26.42 -24.94 60.26
C TRP A 358 -25.70 -26.13 60.95
N MET A 359 -25.40 -25.96 62.25
CA MET A 359 -24.83 -27.06 63.04
C MET A 359 -25.97 -27.92 63.58
N LYS A 360 -26.05 -29.20 63.16
CA LYS A 360 -26.89 -30.20 63.76
C LYS A 360 -26.12 -30.79 64.99
N SER A 361 -26.64 -30.56 66.18
CA SER A 361 -26.19 -31.31 67.33
C SER A 361 -26.89 -32.68 67.29
N ASP A 362 -26.14 -33.78 67.16
CA ASP A 362 -26.65 -35.11 67.47
C ASP A 362 -26.94 -35.13 68.98
N VAL A 363 -28.21 -34.89 69.33
CA VAL A 363 -28.67 -35.22 70.70
C VAL A 363 -28.69 -36.72 70.74
N GLY A 364 -27.72 -37.30 71.48
CA GLY A 364 -27.66 -38.71 71.73
C GLY A 364 -28.99 -39.25 72.29
N GLN A 365 -29.51 -40.25 71.59
CA GLN A 365 -30.55 -41.06 72.13
C GLN A 365 -29.88 -42.03 73.11
N ASP A 366 -30.02 -41.75 74.42
CA ASP A 366 -29.92 -42.77 75.46
C ASP A 366 -31.27 -43.50 75.64
#